data_5621d5adda8d2a4f899027c938a57d57
#
_entry.id   5621d5adda8d2a4f899027c938a57d57
#
_cell.length_a   1.000
_cell.length_b   1.000
_cell.length_c   1.000
_cell.angle_alpha   90.00
_cell.angle_beta   90.00
_cell.angle_gamma   90.00
#
_symmetry.space_group_name_H-M   'P 1'
#
loop_
_entity.id
_entity.type
_entity.pdbx_description
1 polymer ?
#
loop_
_entity_poly.entity_id
_entity_poly.type
_entity_poly.pdbx_seq_one_letter_code
_entity_poly.pdbx_strand_id
1 'polypeptide(L)'
;MSAVPWLVIGWLCVAAGATTLVASWLAATGKLRVEPQPQQQSLALTGTIVLALGVFAAVAGMLLGGAGTSDAQALQTGGLAAASVVALYGLWLNDRRRRVDEERQSLDAQRTVLDDQRFRLEEGRQELDRQRAADDRGRTADERFARALELLGHDADQVRVGALHALAGLARNRPEYTQTTLDILCAYLRRPYDHASYAERRRLDTEPAAERTDDLPQDIEADRERQVRLAAQRLIVDLLPSTSDLDAPQYNLDLTGAALEYFDLSHKRLGTFTARSAHFYEAVSFEGTWFHGPMWLTWAHLWGESFRANDMVCQGISWWSNFTASGPVDFDRTQFRGETKFAYAIFADRVSFQHCRFATTVDFQHADFLGELNFAHTEGLIGRTTGMLVSLLHDVRLPDGWQVDSRDNRQPGRGLVRA
;
A
#
# COMPACT_ATOMS: atom_id res chain seq x y z
N MET A 1 -70.35 -13.21 -77.01
CA MET A 1 -69.23 -12.25 -76.97
C MET A 1 -67.97 -13.07 -77.15
N SER A 2 -67.21 -12.74 -78.23
CA SER A 2 -66.08 -13.53 -78.64
C SER A 2 -64.96 -13.55 -77.56
N ALA A 3 -64.52 -14.68 -77.15
CA ALA A 3 -63.46 -14.89 -76.15
C ALA A 3 -62.03 -14.47 -76.70
N VAL A 4 -61.93 -14.21 -77.95
CA VAL A 4 -60.71 -13.86 -78.68
C VAL A 4 -59.94 -12.63 -78.11
N PRO A 5 -60.62 -11.50 -77.78
CA PRO A 5 -59.92 -10.34 -77.25
C PRO A 5 -59.26 -10.56 -75.85
N TRP A 6 -59.85 -11.34 -74.98
CA TRP A 6 -59.33 -11.64 -73.65
C TRP A 6 -58.09 -12.52 -73.68
N LEU A 7 -58.04 -13.46 -74.60
CA LEU A 7 -56.84 -14.30 -74.81
C LEU A 7 -55.65 -13.49 -75.31
N VAL A 8 -55.87 -12.59 -76.28
CA VAL A 8 -54.80 -11.71 -76.80
C VAL A 8 -54.26 -10.76 -75.72
N ILE A 9 -55.18 -10.13 -74.97
CA ILE A 9 -54.81 -9.22 -73.87
C ILE A 9 -54.06 -9.98 -72.74
N GLY A 10 -54.53 -11.20 -72.36
CA GLY A 10 -53.91 -12.03 -71.38
C GLY A 10 -52.48 -12.39 -71.77
N TRP A 11 -52.20 -12.85 -72.99
CA TRP A 11 -50.84 -13.17 -73.47
C TRP A 11 -49.94 -11.95 -73.59
N LEU A 12 -50.48 -10.79 -73.96
CA LEU A 12 -49.71 -9.54 -73.98
C LEU A 12 -49.29 -9.12 -72.55
N CYS A 13 -50.22 -9.25 -71.60
CA CYS A 13 -49.85 -8.98 -70.16
C CYS A 13 -48.86 -9.98 -69.60
N VAL A 14 -48.96 -11.27 -69.95
CA VAL A 14 -47.95 -12.29 -69.56
C VAL A 14 -46.60 -11.94 -70.13
N ALA A 15 -46.54 -11.59 -71.42
CA ALA A 15 -45.28 -11.19 -72.08
C ALA A 15 -44.69 -9.92 -71.42
N ALA A 16 -45.51 -8.91 -71.15
CA ALA A 16 -45.09 -7.67 -70.49
C ALA A 16 -44.59 -7.93 -69.01
N GLY A 17 -45.33 -8.75 -68.27
CA GLY A 17 -44.93 -9.13 -66.89
C GLY A 17 -43.71 -9.95 -66.86
N ALA A 18 -43.53 -10.89 -67.77
CA ALA A 18 -42.29 -11.71 -67.90
C ALA A 18 -41.08 -10.86 -68.29
N THR A 19 -41.23 -9.92 -69.24
CA THR A 19 -40.11 -9.02 -69.60
C THR A 19 -39.70 -8.09 -68.45
N THR A 20 -40.65 -7.57 -67.69
CA THR A 20 -40.29 -6.75 -66.50
C THR A 20 -39.67 -7.53 -65.39
N LEU A 21 -40.05 -8.79 -65.17
CA LEU A 21 -39.37 -9.67 -64.20
C LEU A 21 -37.98 -10.06 -64.65
N VAL A 22 -37.76 -10.39 -65.95
CA VAL A 22 -36.43 -10.67 -66.50
C VAL A 22 -35.56 -9.42 -66.43
N ALA A 23 -36.06 -8.25 -66.74
CA ALA A 23 -35.31 -6.99 -66.59
C ALA A 23 -34.91 -6.71 -65.14
N SER A 24 -35.84 -6.93 -64.18
CA SER A 24 -35.53 -6.79 -62.74
C SER A 24 -34.51 -7.82 -62.26
N TRP A 25 -34.56 -9.04 -62.78
CA TRP A 25 -33.59 -10.09 -62.47
C TRP A 25 -32.19 -9.78 -63.05
N LEU A 26 -32.09 -9.30 -64.29
CA LEU A 26 -30.86 -8.87 -64.94
C LEU A 26 -30.25 -7.65 -64.23
N ALA A 27 -31.05 -6.72 -63.74
CA ALA A 27 -30.61 -5.60 -62.90
C ALA A 27 -30.07 -6.09 -61.56
N ALA A 28 -30.79 -7.06 -60.93
CA ALA A 28 -30.35 -7.64 -59.62
C ALA A 28 -29.06 -8.46 -59.71
N THR A 29 -28.75 -9.07 -60.87
CA THR A 29 -27.51 -9.86 -61.11
C THR A 29 -26.30 -9.02 -61.56
N GLY A 30 -26.46 -7.66 -61.56
CA GLY A 30 -25.37 -6.75 -61.93
C GLY A 30 -24.96 -6.73 -63.40
N LYS A 31 -25.73 -7.44 -64.26
CA LYS A 31 -25.49 -7.46 -65.73
C LYS A 31 -26.01 -6.21 -66.45
N LEU A 32 -26.85 -5.43 -65.76
CA LEU A 32 -27.26 -4.08 -66.19
C LEU A 32 -26.81 -3.11 -65.09
N ARG A 33 -25.98 -2.11 -65.42
CA ARG A 33 -25.60 -1.01 -64.52
C ARG A 33 -26.79 -0.11 -64.31
N VAL A 34 -27.58 -0.44 -63.30
CA VAL A 34 -28.64 0.43 -62.76
C VAL A 34 -28.32 0.63 -61.28
N GLU A 35 -28.24 1.89 -60.85
CA GLU A 35 -28.07 2.23 -59.44
C GLU A 35 -29.10 1.56 -58.54
N PRO A 36 -28.72 1.09 -57.36
CA PRO A 36 -29.62 0.45 -56.40
C PRO A 36 -30.55 1.50 -55.78
N GLN A 37 -31.71 1.68 -56.39
CA GLN A 37 -32.74 2.55 -55.84
C GLN A 37 -33.97 1.72 -55.42
N PRO A 38 -34.81 2.24 -54.48
CA PRO A 38 -36.05 1.58 -54.02
C PRO A 38 -37.04 1.25 -55.16
N GLN A 39 -36.79 1.79 -56.36
CA GLN A 39 -37.52 1.50 -57.59
C GLN A 39 -37.43 0.06 -58.07
N GLN A 40 -36.35 -0.72 -57.76
CA GLN A 40 -36.26 -2.10 -58.19
C GLN A 40 -37.27 -3.04 -57.54
N GLN A 41 -37.63 -2.79 -56.28
CA GLN A 41 -38.68 -3.58 -55.60
C GLN A 41 -40.06 -3.29 -56.17
N SER A 42 -40.29 -2.05 -56.51
CA SER A 42 -41.60 -1.64 -57.14
C SER A 42 -41.70 -2.25 -58.54
N LEU A 43 -40.66 -2.30 -59.36
CA LEU A 43 -40.65 -2.92 -60.70
C LEU A 43 -40.91 -4.42 -60.65
N ALA A 44 -40.25 -5.15 -59.69
CA ALA A 44 -40.49 -6.57 -59.51
C ALA A 44 -41.93 -6.87 -59.04
N LEU A 45 -42.44 -6.06 -58.13
CA LEU A 45 -43.84 -6.18 -57.64
C LEU A 45 -44.81 -5.89 -58.72
N THR A 46 -44.60 -4.82 -59.48
CA THR A 46 -45.52 -4.47 -60.64
C THR A 46 -45.48 -5.52 -61.72
N GLY A 47 -44.22 -6.08 -62.03
CA GLY A 47 -44.10 -7.15 -63.00
C GLY A 47 -44.83 -8.42 -62.57
N THR A 48 -44.76 -8.79 -61.27
CA THR A 48 -45.53 -9.95 -60.74
C THR A 48 -46.99 -9.79 -60.77
N ILE A 49 -47.50 -8.61 -60.45
CA ILE A 49 -48.95 -8.29 -60.53
C ILE A 49 -49.42 -8.36 -61.96
N VAL A 50 -48.68 -7.76 -62.90
CA VAL A 50 -49.07 -7.78 -64.35
C VAL A 50 -49.00 -9.21 -64.89
N LEU A 51 -48.02 -10.02 -64.49
CA LEU A 51 -47.91 -11.43 -64.87
C LEU A 51 -49.06 -12.25 -64.31
N ALA A 52 -49.43 -12.07 -63.05
CA ALA A 52 -50.54 -12.78 -62.41
C ALA A 52 -51.87 -12.44 -63.05
N LEU A 53 -52.11 -11.15 -63.34
CA LEU A 53 -53.29 -10.72 -64.07
C LEU A 53 -53.33 -11.24 -65.52
N GLY A 54 -52.22 -11.29 -66.22
CA GLY A 54 -52.07 -11.85 -67.52
C GLY A 54 -52.35 -13.35 -67.55
N VAL A 55 -51.84 -14.11 -66.62
CA VAL A 55 -52.06 -15.55 -66.47
C VAL A 55 -53.53 -15.80 -66.15
N PHE A 56 -54.13 -14.98 -65.24
CA PHE A 56 -55.59 -15.07 -64.99
C PHE A 56 -56.41 -14.86 -66.24
N ALA A 57 -56.14 -13.80 -66.99
CA ALA A 57 -56.93 -13.44 -68.21
C ALA A 57 -56.72 -14.49 -69.32
N ALA A 58 -55.53 -15.00 -69.50
CA ALA A 58 -55.23 -16.02 -70.49
C ALA A 58 -55.90 -17.36 -70.19
N VAL A 59 -55.77 -17.85 -68.90
CA VAL A 59 -56.42 -19.11 -68.49
C VAL A 59 -57.98 -18.99 -68.50
N ALA A 60 -58.50 -17.89 -67.95
CA ALA A 60 -59.93 -17.67 -67.99
C ALA A 60 -60.49 -17.54 -69.44
N GLY A 61 -59.76 -16.79 -70.30
CA GLY A 61 -60.13 -16.65 -71.71
C GLY A 61 -60.09 -17.94 -72.52
N MET A 62 -59.07 -18.81 -72.19
CA MET A 62 -58.92 -20.11 -72.82
C MET A 62 -60.06 -21.07 -72.46
N LEU A 63 -60.47 -21.03 -71.20
CA LEU A 63 -61.59 -21.88 -70.72
C LEU A 63 -62.99 -21.34 -71.15
N LEU A 64 -63.21 -20.06 -71.27
CA LEU A 64 -64.41 -19.45 -71.76
C LEU A 64 -64.57 -19.65 -73.26
N GLY A 65 -63.47 -19.85 -74.01
CA GLY A 65 -63.54 -20.16 -75.46
C GLY A 65 -63.77 -21.65 -75.79
N GLY A 66 -63.64 -22.55 -74.80
CA GLY A 66 -63.89 -23.99 -74.96
C GLY A 66 -65.32 -24.36 -74.75
N ALA A 67 -65.89 -25.12 -75.71
CA ALA A 67 -67.25 -25.60 -75.64
C ALA A 67 -67.48 -26.58 -74.48
N GLY A 68 -68.07 -26.09 -73.34
CA GLY A 68 -68.51 -26.98 -72.26
C GLY A 68 -68.05 -26.59 -70.81
N THR A 69 -67.39 -25.46 -70.58
CA THR A 69 -67.06 -25.00 -69.23
C THR A 69 -67.98 -23.87 -68.79
N SER A 70 -68.46 -23.90 -67.54
CA SER A 70 -69.17 -22.81 -66.93
C SER A 70 -68.31 -21.58 -66.63
N ASP A 71 -68.83 -20.37 -66.77
CA ASP A 71 -68.10 -19.11 -66.48
C ASP A 71 -67.53 -19.10 -65.09
N ALA A 72 -68.16 -19.74 -64.11
CA ALA A 72 -67.68 -19.85 -62.74
C ALA A 72 -66.40 -20.74 -62.61
N GLN A 73 -66.32 -21.82 -63.40
CA GLN A 73 -65.13 -22.71 -63.39
C GLN A 73 -63.92 -22.04 -64.08
N ALA A 74 -64.12 -21.27 -65.13
CA ALA A 74 -63.12 -20.51 -65.82
C ALA A 74 -62.47 -19.44 -64.89
N LEU A 75 -63.28 -18.73 -64.15
CA LEU A 75 -62.88 -17.71 -63.18
C LEU A 75 -62.07 -18.37 -61.96
N GLN A 76 -62.57 -19.52 -61.51
CA GLN A 76 -61.95 -20.20 -60.37
C GLN A 76 -60.58 -20.76 -60.74
N THR A 77 -60.39 -21.39 -61.87
CA THR A 77 -59.09 -21.94 -62.36
C THR A 77 -58.13 -20.82 -62.74
N GLY A 78 -58.60 -19.74 -63.34
CA GLY A 78 -57.76 -18.56 -63.63
C GLY A 78 -57.27 -17.90 -62.36
N GLY A 79 -58.17 -17.78 -61.35
CA GLY A 79 -57.81 -17.26 -60.05
C GLY A 79 -56.75 -18.09 -59.29
N LEU A 80 -56.90 -19.41 -59.34
CA LEU A 80 -55.84 -20.31 -58.72
C LEU A 80 -54.47 -20.23 -59.43
N ALA A 81 -54.51 -20.10 -60.77
CA ALA A 81 -53.25 -19.92 -61.51
C ALA A 81 -52.58 -18.58 -61.20
N ALA A 82 -53.30 -17.52 -61.08
CA ALA A 82 -52.77 -16.21 -60.68
C ALA A 82 -52.26 -16.22 -59.23
N ALA A 83 -52.99 -16.83 -58.31
CA ALA A 83 -52.62 -16.97 -56.92
C ALA A 83 -51.27 -17.77 -56.73
N SER A 84 -51.06 -18.80 -57.57
CA SER A 84 -49.83 -19.57 -57.57
C SER A 84 -48.62 -18.73 -57.97
N VAL A 85 -48.71 -17.83 -58.90
CA VAL A 85 -47.63 -16.90 -59.29
C VAL A 85 -47.28 -15.96 -58.15
N VAL A 86 -48.32 -15.41 -57.49
CA VAL A 86 -48.08 -14.51 -56.31
C VAL A 86 -47.48 -15.25 -55.16
N ALA A 87 -47.89 -16.50 -54.88
CA ALA A 87 -47.39 -17.31 -53.86
C ALA A 87 -45.87 -17.68 -54.13
N LEU A 88 -45.52 -18.06 -55.32
CA LEU A 88 -44.13 -18.34 -55.71
C LEU A 88 -43.24 -17.10 -55.57
N TYR A 89 -43.75 -15.91 -55.95
CA TYR A 89 -43.01 -14.67 -55.74
C TYR A 89 -42.84 -14.35 -54.28
N GLY A 90 -43.83 -14.56 -53.43
CA GLY A 90 -43.76 -14.38 -51.99
C GLY A 90 -42.72 -15.30 -51.36
N LEU A 91 -42.67 -16.58 -51.76
CA LEU A 91 -41.65 -17.52 -51.29
C LEU A 91 -40.26 -17.10 -51.73
N TRP A 92 -40.05 -16.68 -52.97
CA TRP A 92 -38.79 -16.19 -53.47
C TRP A 92 -38.30 -14.92 -52.73
N LEU A 93 -39.22 -13.99 -52.46
CA LEU A 93 -38.91 -12.77 -51.70
C LEU A 93 -38.49 -13.09 -50.26
N ASN A 94 -39.19 -14.03 -49.64
CA ASN A 94 -38.90 -14.47 -48.29
C ASN A 94 -37.52 -15.18 -48.20
N ASP A 95 -37.19 -16.05 -49.18
CA ASP A 95 -35.88 -16.69 -49.23
C ASP A 95 -34.76 -15.65 -49.42
N ARG A 96 -34.98 -14.64 -50.28
CA ARG A 96 -34.01 -13.58 -50.49
C ARG A 96 -33.81 -12.72 -49.23
N ARG A 97 -34.88 -12.42 -48.48
CA ARG A 97 -34.77 -11.71 -47.18
C ARG A 97 -33.98 -12.51 -46.18
N ARG A 98 -34.22 -13.81 -46.06
CA ARG A 98 -33.50 -14.68 -45.17
C ARG A 98 -31.98 -14.67 -45.46
N ARG A 99 -31.56 -14.75 -46.69
CA ARG A 99 -30.15 -14.69 -47.06
C ARG A 99 -29.48 -13.38 -46.70
N VAL A 100 -30.18 -12.27 -46.91
CA VAL A 100 -29.65 -10.93 -46.52
C VAL A 100 -29.54 -10.81 -45.00
N ASP A 101 -30.49 -11.36 -44.24
CA ASP A 101 -30.49 -11.32 -42.79
C ASP A 101 -29.39 -12.25 -42.23
N GLU A 102 -29.18 -13.42 -42.83
CA GLU A 102 -28.05 -14.32 -42.46
C GLU A 102 -26.70 -13.66 -42.73
N GLU A 103 -26.53 -12.98 -43.86
CA GLU A 103 -25.31 -12.26 -44.19
C GLU A 103 -25.06 -11.07 -43.24
N ARG A 104 -26.10 -10.33 -42.86
CA ARG A 104 -26.01 -9.29 -41.82
C ARG A 104 -25.64 -9.86 -40.48
N GLN A 105 -26.29 -10.95 -40.04
CA GLN A 105 -25.95 -11.59 -38.79
C GLN A 105 -24.50 -12.08 -38.76
N SER A 106 -23.99 -12.60 -39.85
CA SER A 106 -22.60 -13.03 -39.95
C SER A 106 -21.59 -11.87 -39.83
N LEU A 107 -21.93 -10.73 -40.48
CA LEU A 107 -21.12 -9.50 -40.38
C LEU A 107 -21.16 -8.87 -38.97
N ASP A 108 -22.32 -8.88 -38.34
CA ASP A 108 -22.49 -8.36 -36.97
C ASP A 108 -21.73 -9.27 -35.96
N ALA A 109 -21.77 -10.59 -36.16
CA ALA A 109 -20.99 -11.53 -35.38
C ALA A 109 -19.47 -11.30 -35.55
N GLN A 110 -19.01 -11.04 -36.77
CA GLN A 110 -17.60 -10.70 -37.02
C GLN A 110 -17.20 -9.36 -36.37
N ARG A 111 -18.09 -8.35 -36.40
CA ARG A 111 -17.85 -7.06 -35.74
C ARG A 111 -17.74 -7.21 -34.24
N THR A 112 -18.63 -7.98 -33.60
CA THR A 112 -18.57 -8.22 -32.16
C THR A 112 -17.27 -8.92 -31.75
N VAL A 113 -16.79 -9.88 -32.53
CA VAL A 113 -15.49 -10.54 -32.28
C VAL A 113 -14.32 -9.56 -32.41
N LEU A 114 -14.33 -8.70 -33.43
CA LEU A 114 -13.30 -7.69 -33.63
C LEU A 114 -13.32 -6.62 -32.53
N ASP A 115 -14.49 -6.20 -32.09
CA ASP A 115 -14.64 -5.23 -31.01
C ASP A 115 -14.18 -5.83 -29.67
N ASP A 116 -14.50 -7.11 -29.39
CA ASP A 116 -13.98 -7.82 -28.21
C ASP A 116 -12.43 -7.94 -28.24
N GLN A 117 -11.86 -8.24 -29.41
CA GLN A 117 -10.40 -8.27 -29.56
C GLN A 117 -9.76 -6.89 -29.35
N ARG A 118 -10.37 -5.82 -29.87
CA ARG A 118 -9.91 -4.45 -29.64
C ARG A 118 -9.97 -4.07 -28.17
N PHE A 119 -11.07 -4.40 -27.51
CA PHE A 119 -11.26 -4.13 -26.08
C PHE A 119 -10.17 -4.82 -25.24
N ARG A 120 -9.89 -6.11 -25.51
CA ARG A 120 -8.81 -6.85 -24.84
C ARG A 120 -7.43 -6.25 -25.10
N LEU A 121 -7.18 -5.78 -26.33
CA LEU A 121 -5.92 -5.12 -26.66
C LEU A 121 -5.76 -3.76 -25.96
N GLU A 122 -6.85 -3.01 -25.82
CA GLU A 122 -6.89 -1.74 -25.09
C GLU A 122 -6.69 -1.94 -23.60
N GLU A 123 -7.34 -2.95 -22.99
CA GLU A 123 -7.09 -3.35 -21.58
C GLU A 123 -5.62 -3.75 -21.37
N GLY A 124 -5.08 -4.58 -22.24
CA GLY A 124 -3.67 -4.99 -22.19
C GLY A 124 -2.70 -3.81 -22.30
N ARG A 125 -2.99 -2.83 -23.16
CA ARG A 125 -2.20 -1.60 -23.27
C ARG A 125 -2.29 -0.74 -22.00
N GLN A 126 -3.49 -0.56 -21.47
CA GLN A 126 -3.68 0.21 -20.24
C GLN A 126 -2.94 -0.42 -19.06
N GLU A 127 -2.94 -1.76 -18.96
CA GLU A 127 -2.22 -2.47 -17.89
C GLU A 127 -0.71 -2.30 -18.07
N LEU A 128 -0.18 -2.45 -19.29
CA LEU A 128 1.24 -2.20 -19.58
C LEU A 128 1.65 -0.75 -19.28
N ASP A 129 0.81 0.22 -19.60
CA ASP A 129 1.10 1.63 -19.33
C ASP A 129 1.07 1.92 -17.82
N ARG A 130 0.17 1.27 -17.06
CA ARG A 130 0.17 1.34 -15.58
C ARG A 130 1.44 0.74 -14.99
N GLN A 131 1.86 -0.44 -15.49
CA GLN A 131 3.09 -1.09 -15.06
C GLN A 131 4.33 -0.22 -15.37
N ARG A 132 4.44 0.30 -16.59
CA ARG A 132 5.53 1.22 -16.95
C ARG A 132 5.56 2.46 -16.06
N ALA A 133 4.39 3.07 -15.83
CA ALA A 133 4.30 4.24 -14.94
C ALA A 133 4.67 3.91 -13.48
N ALA A 134 4.41 2.68 -13.02
CA ALA A 134 4.84 2.20 -11.69
C ALA A 134 6.36 1.99 -11.65
N ASP A 135 6.93 1.33 -12.67
CA ASP A 135 8.36 1.09 -12.81
C ASP A 135 9.17 2.40 -12.92
N ASP A 136 8.69 3.37 -13.71
CA ASP A 136 9.32 4.68 -13.84
C ASP A 136 9.31 5.46 -12.51
N ARG A 137 8.21 5.36 -11.75
CA ARG A 137 8.15 5.97 -10.41
C ARG A 137 9.11 5.26 -9.44
N GLY A 138 9.22 3.92 -9.53
CA GLY A 138 10.19 3.14 -8.75
C GLY A 138 11.60 3.60 -9.05
N ARG A 139 11.99 3.59 -10.32
CA ARG A 139 13.32 4.01 -10.77
C ARG A 139 13.66 5.44 -10.34
N THR A 140 12.73 6.37 -10.48
CA THR A 140 12.95 7.75 -10.04
C THR A 140 13.15 7.84 -8.53
N ALA A 141 12.47 7.00 -7.73
CA ALA A 141 12.66 6.93 -6.30
C ALA A 141 14.05 6.38 -5.93
N ASP A 142 14.48 5.30 -6.61
CA ASP A 142 15.81 4.71 -6.42
C ASP A 142 16.94 5.70 -6.79
N GLU A 143 16.79 6.45 -7.89
CA GLU A 143 17.75 7.47 -8.30
C GLU A 143 17.85 8.61 -7.27
N ARG A 144 16.71 9.05 -6.71
CA ARG A 144 16.69 10.06 -5.64
C ARG A 144 17.31 9.54 -4.35
N PHE A 145 17.06 8.27 -4.00
CA PHE A 145 17.65 7.61 -2.85
C PHE A 145 19.18 7.54 -2.99
N ALA A 146 19.67 7.03 -4.11
CA ALA A 146 21.11 6.95 -4.38
C ALA A 146 21.75 8.34 -4.34
N ARG A 147 21.11 9.36 -4.93
CA ARG A 147 21.62 10.72 -4.89
C ARG A 147 21.67 11.31 -3.48
N ALA A 148 20.67 11.02 -2.65
CA ALA A 148 20.68 11.45 -1.25
C ALA A 148 21.80 10.78 -0.46
N LEU A 149 22.10 9.49 -0.71
CA LEU A 149 23.25 8.81 -0.10
C LEU A 149 24.58 9.45 -0.49
N GLU A 150 24.78 9.80 -1.77
CA GLU A 150 25.98 10.50 -2.21
C GLU A 150 26.15 11.83 -1.47
N LEU A 151 25.06 12.61 -1.35
CA LEU A 151 25.07 13.90 -0.68
C LEU A 151 25.26 13.80 0.83
N LEU A 152 24.93 12.67 1.45
CA LEU A 152 25.20 12.42 2.88
C LEU A 152 26.71 12.33 3.18
N GLY A 153 27.53 11.98 2.19
CA GLY A 153 29.00 11.98 2.27
C GLY A 153 29.65 13.32 2.01
N HIS A 154 28.87 14.38 1.77
CA HIS A 154 29.42 15.70 1.41
C HIS A 154 30.04 16.41 2.62
N ASP A 155 31.09 17.23 2.42
CA ASP A 155 31.79 17.96 3.49
C ASP A 155 30.93 19.04 4.14
N ALA A 156 30.06 19.72 3.35
CA ALA A 156 29.19 20.77 3.86
C ALA A 156 28.02 20.18 4.68
N ASP A 157 27.90 20.60 5.94
CA ASP A 157 26.86 20.22 6.88
C ASP A 157 25.42 20.47 6.34
N GLN A 158 25.20 21.62 5.70
CA GLN A 158 23.91 21.97 5.11
C GLN A 158 23.48 20.98 4.01
N VAL A 159 24.42 20.48 3.20
CA VAL A 159 24.17 19.49 2.16
C VAL A 159 23.80 18.14 2.81
N ARG A 160 24.52 17.74 3.87
CA ARG A 160 24.21 16.52 4.62
C ARG A 160 22.83 16.58 5.28
N VAL A 161 22.48 17.72 5.90
CA VAL A 161 21.13 17.92 6.46
C VAL A 161 20.07 17.83 5.36
N GLY A 162 20.30 18.46 4.20
CA GLY A 162 19.41 18.33 3.05
C GLY A 162 19.23 16.89 2.58
N ALA A 163 20.31 16.12 2.54
CA ALA A 163 20.30 14.70 2.20
C ALA A 163 19.48 13.85 3.20
N LEU A 164 19.63 14.08 4.51
CA LEU A 164 18.85 13.44 5.55
C LEU A 164 17.34 13.72 5.39
N HIS A 165 16.97 14.97 5.13
CA HIS A 165 15.58 15.35 4.85
C HIS A 165 15.04 14.73 3.56
N ALA A 166 15.87 14.61 2.51
CA ALA A 166 15.48 13.95 1.27
C ALA A 166 15.18 12.46 1.48
N LEU A 167 16.03 11.74 2.24
CA LEU A 167 15.81 10.35 2.64
C LEU A 167 14.52 10.19 3.46
N ALA A 168 14.32 11.04 4.48
CA ALA A 168 13.12 11.02 5.29
C ALA A 168 11.86 11.37 4.48
N GLY A 169 11.94 12.31 3.54
CA GLY A 169 10.86 12.63 2.62
C GLY A 169 10.49 11.47 1.70
N LEU A 170 11.49 10.71 1.23
CA LEU A 170 11.26 9.50 0.45
C LEU A 170 10.56 8.42 1.29
N ALA A 171 11.04 8.16 2.51
CA ALA A 171 10.46 7.18 3.42
C ALA A 171 8.99 7.48 3.77
N ARG A 172 8.62 8.77 3.97
CA ARG A 172 7.22 9.17 4.21
C ARG A 172 6.30 8.92 3.02
N ASN A 173 6.81 9.11 1.79
CA ASN A 173 6.04 8.89 0.57
C ASN A 173 6.04 7.43 0.11
N ARG A 174 7.00 6.64 0.55
CA ARG A 174 7.26 5.26 0.17
C ARG A 174 7.62 4.43 1.41
N PRO A 175 6.63 3.83 2.09
CA PRO A 175 6.86 3.08 3.34
C PRO A 175 7.88 1.94 3.21
N GLU A 176 8.07 1.40 1.99
CA GLU A 176 9.07 0.38 1.70
C GLU A 176 10.52 0.84 1.96
N TYR A 177 10.79 2.14 1.92
CA TYR A 177 12.11 2.71 2.22
C TYR A 177 12.30 3.09 3.68
N THR A 178 11.26 3.02 4.53
CA THR A 178 11.33 3.56 5.89
C THR A 178 12.38 2.83 6.73
N GLN A 179 12.38 1.48 6.75
CA GLN A 179 13.38 0.73 7.53
C GLN A 179 14.80 1.02 7.01
N THR A 180 15.02 0.98 5.70
CA THR A 180 16.33 1.27 5.11
C THR A 180 16.80 2.68 5.45
N THR A 181 15.90 3.66 5.42
CA THR A 181 16.23 5.05 5.82
C THR A 181 16.60 5.12 7.29
N LEU A 182 15.85 4.46 8.17
CA LEU A 182 16.17 4.38 9.61
C LEU A 182 17.53 3.72 9.84
N ASP A 183 17.85 2.63 9.12
CA ASP A 183 19.14 1.95 9.21
C ASP A 183 20.29 2.87 8.81
N ILE A 184 20.12 3.69 7.77
CA ILE A 184 21.12 4.68 7.33
C ILE A 184 21.31 5.78 8.38
N LEU A 185 20.20 6.33 8.92
CA LEU A 185 20.25 7.34 9.97
C LEU A 185 20.94 6.79 11.23
N CYS A 186 20.61 5.58 11.63
CA CYS A 186 21.25 4.89 12.75
C CYS A 186 22.75 4.65 12.48
N ALA A 187 23.09 4.18 11.26
CA ALA A 187 24.49 3.98 10.87
C ALA A 187 25.28 5.29 10.89
N TYR A 188 24.65 6.39 10.46
CA TYR A 188 25.26 7.72 10.58
C TYR A 188 25.55 8.10 12.03
N LEU A 189 24.59 7.87 12.95
CA LEU A 189 24.74 8.19 14.37
C LEU A 189 25.74 7.27 15.09
N ARG A 190 25.95 6.04 14.63
CA ARG A 190 26.95 5.11 15.18
C ARG A 190 28.40 5.47 14.83
N ARG A 191 28.62 6.38 13.89
CA ARG A 191 29.99 6.85 13.61
C ARG A 191 30.56 7.50 14.87
N PRO A 192 31.84 7.19 15.22
CA PRO A 192 32.49 7.81 16.35
C PRO A 192 32.40 9.34 16.27
N TYR A 193 31.97 9.93 17.37
CA TYR A 193 31.82 11.37 17.48
C TYR A 193 32.03 11.76 18.94
N ASP A 194 32.82 12.79 19.16
CA ASP A 194 32.98 13.41 20.47
C ASP A 194 32.83 14.94 20.34
N HIS A 195 32.37 15.57 21.39
CA HIS A 195 32.12 17.00 21.44
C HIS A 195 32.56 17.53 22.82
N ALA A 196 33.09 18.75 22.87
CA ALA A 196 33.55 19.36 24.11
C ALA A 196 32.48 19.37 25.21
N SER A 197 31.21 19.60 24.86
CA SER A 197 30.11 19.56 25.82
C SER A 197 29.86 18.15 26.39
N TYR A 198 30.11 17.08 25.63
CA TYR A 198 29.99 15.71 26.13
C TYR A 198 31.14 15.35 27.09
N ALA A 199 32.36 15.79 26.77
CA ALA A 199 33.50 15.62 27.65
C ALA A 199 33.29 16.36 28.98
N GLU A 200 32.80 17.60 28.93
CA GLU A 200 32.47 18.37 30.12
C GLU A 200 31.34 17.71 30.94
N ARG A 201 30.30 17.20 30.28
CA ARG A 201 29.23 16.48 30.99
C ARG A 201 29.73 15.25 31.69
N ARG A 202 30.54 14.40 31.03
CA ARG A 202 31.18 13.24 31.65
C ARG A 202 32.04 13.63 32.83
N ARG A 203 32.80 14.76 32.73
CA ARG A 203 33.61 15.28 33.81
C ARG A 203 32.78 15.68 35.04
N LEU A 204 31.70 16.42 34.83
CA LEU A 204 30.79 16.86 35.91
C LEU A 204 30.10 15.67 36.60
N ASP A 205 29.74 14.63 35.87
CA ASP A 205 29.13 13.43 36.43
C ASP A 205 30.12 12.55 37.21
N THR A 206 31.41 12.57 36.84
CA THR A 206 32.44 11.82 37.56
C THR A 206 33.07 12.62 38.72
N GLU A 207 33.03 13.95 38.64
CA GLU A 207 33.58 14.86 39.62
C GLU A 207 32.52 15.86 40.09
N PRO A 208 31.55 15.47 40.94
CA PRO A 208 30.43 16.32 41.31
C PRO A 208 30.80 17.67 41.97
N ALA A 209 32.02 17.77 42.52
CA ALA A 209 32.55 19.00 43.08
C ALA A 209 33.23 19.93 42.06
N ALA A 210 33.29 19.48 40.77
CA ALA A 210 33.88 20.28 39.72
C ALA A 210 32.97 21.45 39.33
N GLU A 211 33.55 22.63 39.19
CA GLU A 211 32.82 23.79 38.66
C GLU A 211 32.63 23.62 37.15
N ARG A 212 31.45 24.05 36.67
CA ARG A 212 31.14 24.06 35.25
C ARG A 212 32.06 25.01 34.50
N THR A 213 32.66 24.53 33.44
CA THR A 213 33.49 25.38 32.58
C THR A 213 32.60 26.02 31.53
N ASP A 214 32.35 27.34 31.66
CA ASP A 214 31.53 28.08 30.69
C ASP A 214 32.28 28.37 29.37
N ASP A 215 33.61 28.32 29.39
CA ASP A 215 34.48 28.62 28.24
C ASP A 215 35.03 27.32 27.64
N LEU A 216 34.16 26.56 26.98
CA LEU A 216 34.56 25.34 26.28
C LEU A 216 35.29 25.67 24.97
N PRO A 217 36.28 24.87 24.57
CA PRO A 217 36.95 25.05 23.28
C PRO A 217 35.92 25.03 22.14
N GLN A 218 35.91 26.09 21.33
CA GLN A 218 35.07 26.15 20.15
C GLN A 218 35.67 25.32 19.01
N ASP A 219 35.05 24.19 18.70
CA ASP A 219 35.34 23.41 17.51
C ASP A 219 34.17 23.56 16.53
N ILE A 220 34.31 24.47 15.57
CA ILE A 220 33.28 24.80 14.61
C ILE A 220 32.86 23.57 13.79
N GLU A 221 33.79 22.65 13.50
CA GLU A 221 33.47 21.45 12.73
C GLU A 221 32.69 20.44 13.58
N ALA A 222 33.08 20.26 14.85
CA ALA A 222 32.32 19.44 15.79
C ALA A 222 30.91 20.01 16.06
N ASP A 223 30.79 21.34 16.20
CA ASP A 223 29.50 22.01 16.37
C ASP A 223 28.57 21.79 15.15
N ARG A 224 29.11 21.91 13.92
CA ARG A 224 28.36 21.64 12.69
C ARG A 224 27.91 20.18 12.61
N GLU A 225 28.81 19.24 12.89
CA GLU A 225 28.48 17.81 12.90
C GLU A 225 27.40 17.51 13.95
N ARG A 226 27.47 18.15 15.13
CA ARG A 226 26.44 18.04 16.18
C ARG A 226 25.05 18.42 15.64
N GLN A 227 24.93 19.51 14.88
CA GLN A 227 23.67 19.93 14.28
C GLN A 227 23.12 18.90 13.27
N VAL A 228 24.00 18.29 12.46
CA VAL A 228 23.61 17.21 11.52
C VAL A 228 23.08 16.00 12.29
N ARG A 229 23.78 15.61 13.38
CA ARG A 229 23.37 14.46 14.22
C ARG A 229 22.06 14.71 14.95
N LEU A 230 21.83 15.92 15.46
CA LEU A 230 20.54 16.31 16.04
C LEU A 230 19.41 16.28 15.00
N ALA A 231 19.68 16.69 13.76
CA ALA A 231 18.72 16.56 12.68
C ALA A 231 18.41 15.09 12.38
N ALA A 232 19.43 14.22 12.32
CA ALA A 232 19.24 12.78 12.11
C ALA A 232 18.38 12.14 13.23
N GLN A 233 18.64 12.47 14.51
CA GLN A 233 17.85 11.98 15.63
C GLN A 233 16.37 12.38 15.52
N ARG A 234 16.09 13.67 15.22
CA ARG A 234 14.72 14.14 15.02
C ARG A 234 14.01 13.41 13.89
N LEU A 235 14.71 13.19 12.77
CA LEU A 235 14.14 12.47 11.63
C LEU A 235 13.86 10.99 11.93
N ILE A 236 14.68 10.32 12.73
CA ILE A 236 14.39 8.97 13.24
C ILE A 236 13.05 8.98 13.99
N VAL A 237 12.92 9.89 14.95
CA VAL A 237 11.70 10.00 15.76
C VAL A 237 10.47 10.32 14.91
N ASP A 238 10.60 11.22 13.94
CA ASP A 238 9.51 11.61 13.04
C ASP A 238 9.06 10.46 12.12
N LEU A 239 9.95 9.56 11.75
CA LEU A 239 9.64 8.40 10.90
C LEU A 239 8.98 7.25 11.67
N LEU A 240 9.11 7.23 12.99
CA LEU A 240 8.53 6.17 13.82
C LEU A 240 7.01 6.39 14.00
N PRO A 241 6.22 5.32 13.93
CA PRO A 241 4.78 5.40 14.14
C PRO A 241 4.44 5.74 15.59
N SER A 242 3.29 6.39 15.78
CA SER A 242 2.75 6.67 17.10
C SER A 242 2.13 5.42 17.73
N THR A 243 2.09 5.37 19.07
CA THR A 243 1.35 4.34 19.82
C THR A 243 -0.15 4.35 19.55
N SER A 244 -0.70 5.45 19.05
CA SER A 244 -2.10 5.55 18.62
C SER A 244 -2.41 4.83 17.31
N ASP A 245 -1.40 4.54 16.48
CA ASP A 245 -1.54 3.84 15.21
C ASP A 245 -1.26 2.34 15.40
N LEU A 246 -2.33 1.58 15.67
CA LEU A 246 -2.22 0.16 16.01
C LEU A 246 -1.81 -0.74 14.83
N ASP A 247 -2.10 -0.33 13.61
CA ASP A 247 -1.84 -1.09 12.39
C ASP A 247 -0.51 -0.74 11.73
N ALA A 248 0.22 0.25 12.26
CA ALA A 248 1.48 0.69 11.69
C ALA A 248 2.56 -0.41 11.73
N PRO A 249 3.43 -0.47 10.71
CA PRO A 249 4.58 -1.36 10.69
C PRO A 249 5.50 -1.11 11.90
N GLN A 250 6.16 -2.17 12.37
CA GLN A 250 7.14 -2.07 13.43
C GLN A 250 8.53 -1.91 12.82
N TYR A 251 9.20 -0.81 13.16
CA TYR A 251 10.55 -0.53 12.69
C TYR A 251 11.57 -0.83 13.78
N ASN A 252 12.77 -1.22 13.36
CA ASN A 252 13.88 -1.54 14.22
C ASN A 252 14.91 -0.40 14.24
N LEU A 253 15.53 -0.16 15.39
CA LEU A 253 16.62 0.80 15.53
C LEU A 253 17.86 0.12 16.11
N ASP A 254 19.01 0.33 15.48
CA ASP A 254 20.31 -0.03 16.02
C ASP A 254 21.20 1.21 16.21
N LEU A 255 21.26 1.68 17.43
CA LEU A 255 22.04 2.84 17.88
C LEU A 255 23.23 2.43 18.74
N THR A 256 23.77 1.22 18.51
CA THR A 256 24.94 0.71 19.23
C THR A 256 26.11 1.70 19.18
N GLY A 257 26.61 2.12 20.33
CA GLY A 257 27.74 3.05 20.48
C GLY A 257 27.43 4.50 20.04
N ALA A 258 26.19 4.83 19.75
CA ALA A 258 25.80 6.18 19.32
C ALA A 258 25.88 7.17 20.48
N ALA A 259 26.32 8.40 20.19
CA ALA A 259 26.15 9.54 21.07
C ALA A 259 24.83 10.25 20.73
N LEU A 260 23.91 10.26 21.66
CA LEU A 260 22.53 10.74 21.51
C LEU A 260 22.28 11.88 22.49
N GLU A 261 21.59 12.92 22.03
CA GLU A 261 21.33 14.12 22.81
C GLU A 261 19.86 14.52 22.69
N TYR A 262 19.18 14.76 23.82
CA TYR A 262 17.74 15.06 23.87
C TYR A 262 16.90 14.02 23.10
N PHE A 263 17.27 12.74 23.23
CA PHE A 263 16.63 11.68 22.45
C PHE A 263 15.26 11.33 23.01
N ASP A 264 14.20 11.68 22.26
CA ASP A 264 12.81 11.56 22.68
C ASP A 264 12.05 10.58 21.78
N LEU A 265 11.76 9.40 22.31
CA LEU A 265 10.92 8.37 21.69
C LEU A 265 9.50 8.36 22.26
N SER A 266 9.08 9.39 22.99
CA SER A 266 7.78 9.40 23.68
C SER A 266 6.63 9.06 22.72
N HIS A 267 5.76 8.16 23.18
CA HIS A 267 4.57 7.70 22.45
C HIS A 267 4.85 7.09 21.07
N LYS A 268 6.05 6.50 20.88
CA LYS A 268 6.42 5.82 19.63
C LYS A 268 6.28 4.30 19.73
N ARG A 269 6.10 3.65 18.60
CA ARG A 269 6.08 2.18 18.47
C ARG A 269 7.30 1.70 17.72
N LEU A 270 7.97 0.71 18.31
CA LEU A 270 9.18 0.11 17.72
C LEU A 270 9.09 -1.42 17.76
N GLY A 271 9.80 -2.06 16.83
CA GLY A 271 10.12 -3.47 16.89
C GLY A 271 11.30 -3.69 17.86
N THR A 272 12.46 -4.00 17.33
CA THR A 272 13.69 -4.14 18.09
C THR A 272 14.37 -2.79 18.34
N PHE A 273 14.83 -2.56 19.55
CA PHE A 273 15.64 -1.40 19.91
C PHE A 273 16.97 -1.84 20.50
N THR A 274 18.05 -1.46 19.83
CA THR A 274 19.42 -1.74 20.27
C THR A 274 20.17 -0.43 20.48
N ALA A 275 20.64 -0.19 21.71
CA ALA A 275 21.48 0.95 22.09
C ALA A 275 22.60 0.49 23.02
N ARG A 276 23.25 -0.63 22.65
CA ARG A 276 24.37 -1.17 23.42
C ARG A 276 25.54 -0.19 23.40
N SER A 277 26.17 0.05 24.56
CA SER A 277 27.26 0.99 24.69
C SER A 277 26.96 2.40 24.15
N ALA A 278 25.70 2.77 24.00
CA ALA A 278 25.31 4.12 23.59
C ALA A 278 25.52 5.10 24.75
N HIS A 279 25.79 6.34 24.41
CA HIS A 279 25.92 7.44 25.35
C HIS A 279 24.74 8.40 25.17
N PHE A 280 23.95 8.54 26.20
CA PHE A 280 22.84 9.47 26.23
C PHE A 280 23.22 10.72 27.01
N TYR A 281 23.07 11.88 26.39
CA TYR A 281 23.35 13.18 26.97
C TYR A 281 22.06 13.97 27.10
N GLU A 282 22.01 14.82 28.12
CA GLU A 282 20.84 15.65 28.46
C GLU A 282 19.59 14.82 28.79
N ALA A 283 18.40 15.38 28.61
CA ALA A 283 17.16 14.69 28.91
C ALA A 283 16.80 13.64 27.84
N VAL A 284 16.47 12.43 28.28
CA VAL A 284 16.03 11.33 27.43
C VAL A 284 14.61 10.91 27.82
N SER A 285 13.76 10.64 26.84
CA SER A 285 12.39 10.21 27.12
C SER A 285 11.97 9.02 26.26
N PHE A 286 11.47 7.99 26.96
CA PHE A 286 10.78 6.83 26.38
C PHE A 286 9.33 6.75 26.94
N GLU A 287 8.80 7.87 27.39
CA GLU A 287 7.46 7.96 28.01
C GLU A 287 6.40 7.40 27.06
N GLY A 288 5.57 6.45 27.54
CA GLY A 288 4.50 5.84 26.76
C GLY A 288 4.95 5.10 25.51
N THR A 289 6.25 4.79 25.36
CA THR A 289 6.79 4.07 24.20
C THR A 289 6.45 2.58 24.28
N TRP A 290 6.15 1.97 23.11
CA TRP A 290 5.90 0.53 23.00
C TRP A 290 7.02 -0.16 22.21
N PHE A 291 7.76 -1.01 22.90
CA PHE A 291 8.77 -1.91 22.32
C PHE A 291 8.16 -3.30 22.14
N HIS A 292 7.87 -3.67 20.88
CA HIS A 292 7.29 -4.97 20.54
C HIS A 292 8.33 -6.08 20.49
N GLY A 293 9.54 -5.75 20.10
CA GLY A 293 10.69 -6.65 20.06
C GLY A 293 11.61 -6.51 21.26
N PRO A 294 12.77 -7.16 21.20
CA PRO A 294 13.82 -7.02 22.20
C PRO A 294 14.34 -5.59 22.35
N MET A 295 14.69 -5.21 23.58
CA MET A 295 15.34 -3.96 23.91
C MET A 295 16.68 -4.21 24.62
N TRP A 296 17.76 -3.68 24.06
CA TRP A 296 19.12 -3.85 24.61
C TRP A 296 19.78 -2.50 24.86
N LEU A 297 19.98 -2.18 26.13
CA LEU A 297 20.77 -1.04 26.62
C LEU A 297 21.99 -1.50 27.43
N THR A 298 22.51 -2.69 27.13
CA THR A 298 23.71 -3.22 27.84
C THR A 298 24.91 -2.30 27.62
N TRP A 299 25.60 -1.94 28.69
CA TRP A 299 26.76 -1.03 28.70
C TRP A 299 26.43 0.40 28.24
N ALA A 300 25.17 0.78 28.16
CA ALA A 300 24.81 2.15 27.83
C ALA A 300 25.03 3.06 29.05
N HIS A 301 25.33 4.33 28.76
CA HIS A 301 25.55 5.35 29.78
C HIS A 301 24.60 6.50 29.59
N LEU A 302 23.94 6.89 30.66
CA LEU A 302 23.14 8.12 30.75
C LEU A 302 23.97 9.16 31.49
N TRP A 303 24.49 10.14 30.77
CA TRP A 303 25.23 11.30 31.29
C TRP A 303 24.33 12.51 31.48
N GLY A 304 23.06 12.34 31.31
CA GLY A 304 22.10 13.40 31.17
C GLY A 304 21.38 13.78 32.45
N GLU A 305 20.53 14.77 32.34
CA GLU A 305 19.75 15.34 33.44
C GLU A 305 18.66 14.38 33.93
N SER A 306 18.08 13.57 33.03
CA SER A 306 17.00 12.64 33.39
C SER A 306 16.74 11.59 32.31
N PHE A 307 16.26 10.45 32.75
CA PHE A 307 15.68 9.42 31.88
C PHE A 307 14.24 9.13 32.30
N ARG A 308 13.30 9.46 31.44
CA ARG A 308 11.87 9.21 31.66
C ARG A 308 11.41 8.02 30.82
N ALA A 309 10.91 7.00 31.48
CA ALA A 309 10.39 5.79 30.86
C ALA A 309 8.99 5.43 31.42
N ASN A 310 8.25 6.45 31.89
CA ASN A 310 6.94 6.28 32.48
C ASN A 310 5.98 5.71 31.45
N ASP A 311 5.05 4.84 31.88
CA ASP A 311 4.03 4.23 31.04
C ASP A 311 4.59 3.45 29.83
N MET A 312 5.89 3.12 29.84
CA MET A 312 6.57 2.34 28.80
C MET A 312 6.07 0.88 28.80
N VAL A 313 5.97 0.28 27.63
CA VAL A 313 5.62 -1.14 27.49
C VAL A 313 6.72 -1.90 26.74
N CYS A 314 7.39 -2.83 27.40
CA CYS A 314 8.37 -3.74 26.83
C CYS A 314 7.75 -5.13 26.66
N GLN A 315 7.36 -5.51 25.42
CA GLN A 315 6.76 -6.81 25.17
C GLN A 315 7.81 -7.94 25.09
N GLY A 316 8.99 -7.62 24.52
CA GLY A 316 10.12 -8.53 24.42
C GLY A 316 11.01 -8.49 25.65
N ILE A 317 12.17 -9.15 25.53
CA ILE A 317 13.24 -9.07 26.54
C ILE A 317 13.73 -7.62 26.69
N SER A 318 14.14 -7.23 27.89
CA SER A 318 14.60 -5.88 28.23
C SER A 318 15.89 -5.96 29.03
N TRP A 319 17.03 -5.71 28.39
CA TRP A 319 18.35 -5.89 29.02
C TRP A 319 19.08 -4.56 29.22
N TRP A 320 19.26 -4.22 30.49
CA TRP A 320 19.95 -3.05 31.01
C TRP A 320 21.25 -3.43 31.78
N SER A 321 21.81 -4.62 31.50
CA SER A 321 23.01 -5.08 32.23
C SER A 321 24.19 -4.13 32.00
N ASN A 322 24.91 -3.79 33.07
CA ASN A 322 25.96 -2.80 33.06
C ASN A 322 25.55 -1.40 32.58
N PHE A 323 24.26 -1.08 32.66
CA PHE A 323 23.77 0.25 32.41
C PHE A 323 24.19 1.19 33.54
N THR A 324 24.63 2.40 33.19
CA THR A 324 24.99 3.41 34.16
C THR A 324 24.17 4.65 33.97
N ALA A 325 23.48 5.13 35.00
CA ALA A 325 22.75 6.38 34.99
C ALA A 325 23.34 7.33 36.05
N SER A 326 23.80 8.50 35.60
CA SER A 326 24.29 9.57 36.49
C SER A 326 23.15 10.42 37.02
N GLY A 327 22.12 10.66 36.24
CA GLY A 327 20.92 11.41 36.63
C GLY A 327 19.74 10.52 37.03
N PRO A 328 18.62 11.13 37.45
CA PRO A 328 17.43 10.42 37.89
C PRO A 328 16.78 9.62 36.76
N VAL A 329 16.26 8.44 37.13
CA VAL A 329 15.58 7.50 36.22
C VAL A 329 14.17 7.22 36.72
N ASP A 330 13.20 7.31 35.84
CA ASP A 330 11.80 7.11 36.17
C ASP A 330 11.16 6.07 35.25
N PHE A 331 10.84 4.89 35.82
CA PHE A 331 10.14 3.80 35.17
C PHE A 331 8.66 3.70 35.61
N ASP A 332 8.12 4.68 36.27
CA ASP A 332 6.78 4.59 36.87
C ASP A 332 5.73 4.07 35.87
N ARG A 333 4.87 3.15 36.32
CA ARG A 333 3.81 2.49 35.54
C ARG A 333 4.30 1.71 34.31
N THR A 334 5.61 1.45 34.21
CA THR A 334 6.17 0.66 33.11
C THR A 334 5.78 -0.82 33.21
N GLN A 335 5.50 -1.44 32.06
CA GLN A 335 5.17 -2.84 31.94
C GLN A 335 6.33 -3.60 31.27
N PHE A 336 7.03 -4.41 32.05
CA PHE A 336 8.04 -5.35 31.56
C PHE A 336 7.39 -6.72 31.36
N ARG A 337 7.05 -7.07 30.12
CA ARG A 337 6.35 -8.32 29.82
C ARG A 337 7.29 -9.48 29.51
N GLY A 338 8.51 -9.20 29.05
CA GLY A 338 9.58 -10.16 28.82
C GLY A 338 10.61 -10.20 29.95
N GLU A 339 11.59 -11.12 29.83
CA GLU A 339 12.72 -11.22 30.76
C GLU A 339 13.46 -9.87 30.86
N THR A 340 13.66 -9.38 32.08
CA THR A 340 14.26 -8.07 32.33
C THR A 340 15.53 -8.22 33.14
N LYS A 341 16.62 -7.56 32.73
CA LYS A 341 17.92 -7.63 33.40
C LYS A 341 18.49 -6.25 33.68
N PHE A 342 18.74 -5.98 34.96
CA PHE A 342 19.49 -4.84 35.46
C PHE A 342 20.82 -5.28 36.12
N ALA A 343 21.30 -6.48 35.78
CA ALA A 343 22.51 -7.01 36.41
C ALA A 343 23.70 -6.08 36.21
N TYR A 344 24.41 -5.77 37.29
CA TYR A 344 25.54 -4.83 37.30
C TYR A 344 25.19 -3.40 36.87
N ALA A 345 23.92 -3.03 36.87
CA ALA A 345 23.53 -1.65 36.59
C ALA A 345 23.88 -0.73 37.78
N ILE A 346 24.24 0.52 37.46
CA ILE A 346 24.58 1.53 38.45
C ILE A 346 23.66 2.72 38.29
N PHE A 347 22.94 3.08 39.33
CA PHE A 347 22.10 4.24 39.39
C PHE A 347 22.64 5.23 40.42
N ALA A 348 23.27 6.29 39.94
CA ALA A 348 23.93 7.27 40.83
C ALA A 348 22.97 8.20 41.54
N ASP A 349 21.81 8.46 40.94
CA ASP A 349 20.77 9.30 41.50
C ASP A 349 19.47 8.50 41.75
N ARG A 350 18.39 9.19 42.02
CA ARG A 350 17.06 8.61 42.27
C ARG A 350 16.60 7.69 41.15
N VAL A 351 16.04 6.54 41.52
CA VAL A 351 15.37 5.65 40.59
C VAL A 351 13.99 5.25 41.13
N SER A 352 12.99 5.33 40.26
CA SER A 352 11.62 4.96 40.62
C SER A 352 11.10 3.85 39.68
N PHE A 353 10.55 2.80 40.30
CA PHE A 353 9.82 1.69 39.68
C PHE A 353 8.36 1.65 40.20
N GLN A 354 7.82 2.77 40.64
CA GLN A 354 6.51 2.82 41.27
C GLN A 354 5.42 2.34 40.28
N HIS A 355 4.51 1.49 40.76
CA HIS A 355 3.43 0.88 39.95
C HIS A 355 3.92 0.11 38.72
N CYS A 356 5.19 -0.28 38.66
CA CYS A 356 5.69 -1.16 37.60
C CYS A 356 5.05 -2.54 37.64
N ARG A 357 4.97 -3.19 36.51
CA ARG A 357 4.54 -4.58 36.41
C ARG A 357 5.60 -5.40 35.72
N PHE A 358 6.10 -6.44 36.41
CA PHE A 358 7.00 -7.45 35.84
C PHE A 358 6.22 -8.75 35.61
N ALA A 359 6.02 -9.13 34.33
CA ALA A 359 5.30 -10.35 34.01
C ALA A 359 6.15 -11.62 34.13
N THR A 360 7.49 -11.46 34.17
CA THR A 360 8.48 -12.53 34.28
C THR A 360 9.53 -12.17 35.31
N THR A 361 10.54 -13.05 35.44
CA THR A 361 11.68 -12.80 36.38
C THR A 361 12.49 -11.57 35.99
N VAL A 362 12.91 -10.82 36.98
CA VAL A 362 13.84 -9.69 36.84
C VAL A 362 15.18 -10.02 37.53
N ASP A 363 16.27 -9.58 36.93
CA ASP A 363 17.61 -9.82 37.46
C ASP A 363 18.29 -8.51 37.86
N PHE A 364 18.45 -8.29 39.17
CA PHE A 364 19.18 -7.18 39.78
C PHE A 364 20.54 -7.62 40.38
N GLN A 365 21.09 -8.77 39.95
CA GLN A 365 22.37 -9.24 40.50
C GLN A 365 23.45 -8.16 40.39
N HIS A 366 24.07 -7.84 41.51
CA HIS A 366 25.13 -6.81 41.61
C HIS A 366 24.71 -5.41 41.11
N ALA A 367 23.40 -5.12 41.01
CA ALA A 367 22.96 -3.77 40.75
C ALA A 367 23.24 -2.86 41.96
N ASP A 368 23.61 -1.61 41.69
CA ASP A 368 24.00 -0.64 42.72
C ASP A 368 23.17 0.63 42.62
N PHE A 369 22.36 0.89 43.65
CA PHE A 369 21.50 2.04 43.78
C PHE A 369 22.10 3.02 44.78
N LEU A 370 22.72 4.10 44.28
CA LEU A 370 23.44 5.08 45.07
C LEU A 370 22.51 6.18 45.65
N GLY A 371 21.41 6.46 44.95
CA GLY A 371 20.41 7.42 45.36
C GLY A 371 19.15 6.80 45.97
N GLU A 372 18.05 7.54 45.93
CA GLU A 372 16.72 7.08 46.36
C GLU A 372 16.20 5.95 45.46
N LEU A 373 15.60 4.92 46.08
CA LEU A 373 15.04 3.77 45.38
C LEU A 373 13.57 3.56 45.78
N ASN A 374 12.67 3.53 44.80
CA ASN A 374 11.25 3.38 45.06
C ASN A 374 10.63 2.25 44.23
N PHE A 375 10.24 1.15 44.90
CA PHE A 375 9.43 0.05 44.33
C PHE A 375 7.99 0.04 44.85
N ALA A 376 7.46 1.15 45.34
CA ALA A 376 6.10 1.17 45.86
C ALA A 376 5.08 0.70 44.84
N HIS A 377 4.17 -0.18 45.25
CA HIS A 377 3.07 -0.71 44.42
C HIS A 377 3.56 -1.43 43.16
N THR A 378 4.77 -1.97 43.15
CA THR A 378 5.28 -2.80 42.06
C THR A 378 4.68 -4.20 42.11
N GLU A 379 4.23 -4.73 40.98
CA GLU A 379 3.59 -6.04 40.87
C GLU A 379 4.51 -7.06 40.16
N GLY A 380 4.39 -8.34 40.56
CA GLY A 380 5.03 -9.46 39.86
C GLY A 380 6.54 -9.53 40.00
N LEU A 381 7.12 -8.84 40.97
CA LEU A 381 8.56 -8.78 41.16
C LEU A 381 9.07 -10.11 41.75
N ILE A 382 9.39 -11.06 40.91
CA ILE A 382 10.12 -12.30 41.24
C ILE A 382 11.52 -12.13 40.69
N GLY A 383 12.50 -11.83 41.55
CA GLY A 383 13.81 -11.39 41.09
C GLY A 383 15.00 -12.04 41.76
N ARG A 384 16.15 -11.93 41.12
CA ARG A 384 17.46 -12.25 41.66
C ARG A 384 18.08 -10.94 42.20
N THR A 385 18.41 -10.94 43.49
CA THR A 385 18.98 -9.78 44.18
C THR A 385 20.39 -10.04 44.72
N THR A 386 21.00 -11.16 44.32
CA THR A 386 22.33 -11.51 44.82
C THR A 386 23.33 -10.38 44.58
N GLY A 387 23.90 -9.82 45.64
CA GLY A 387 24.86 -8.72 45.56
C GLY A 387 24.25 -7.36 45.20
N MET A 388 22.91 -7.22 45.17
CA MET A 388 22.25 -5.93 44.99
C MET A 388 22.49 -5.02 46.16
N LEU A 389 22.98 -3.81 45.92
CA LEU A 389 23.30 -2.82 46.93
C LEU A 389 22.37 -1.62 46.85
N VAL A 390 22.00 -1.09 48.01
CA VAL A 390 21.21 0.14 48.13
C VAL A 390 21.89 1.13 49.05
N SER A 391 21.63 2.42 48.88
CA SER A 391 22.12 3.45 49.77
C SER A 391 21.40 3.37 51.12
N LEU A 392 22.14 3.46 52.20
CA LEU A 392 21.60 3.62 53.56
C LEU A 392 21.39 5.11 53.92
N LEU A 393 21.80 6.02 53.09
CA LEU A 393 21.72 7.47 53.31
C LEU A 393 20.50 8.10 52.69
N HIS A 394 19.77 7.35 51.79
CA HIS A 394 18.61 7.81 51.06
C HIS A 394 17.38 6.95 51.37
N ASP A 395 16.22 7.44 51.01
CA ASP A 395 14.94 6.70 51.18
C ASP A 395 14.94 5.46 50.23
N VAL A 396 14.67 4.29 50.81
CA VAL A 396 14.63 3.02 50.07
C VAL A 396 13.32 2.32 50.38
N ARG A 397 12.46 2.24 49.37
CA ARG A 397 11.14 1.55 49.44
C ARG A 397 11.24 0.26 48.62
N LEU A 398 11.38 -0.84 49.34
CA LEU A 398 11.44 -2.16 48.72
C LEU A 398 10.08 -2.82 48.59
N PRO A 399 9.91 -3.79 47.69
CA PRO A 399 8.72 -4.61 47.59
C PRO A 399 8.52 -5.49 48.82
N ASP A 400 7.30 -6.01 49.00
CA ASP A 400 7.00 -6.96 50.07
C ASP A 400 7.91 -8.18 50.00
N GLY A 401 8.47 -8.56 51.16
CA GLY A 401 9.36 -9.70 51.29
C GLY A 401 10.87 -9.39 51.11
N TRP A 402 11.22 -8.23 50.52
CA TRP A 402 12.62 -7.81 50.39
C TRP A 402 13.03 -7.00 51.60
N GLN A 403 14.27 -7.23 52.05
CA GLN A 403 14.83 -6.58 53.23
C GLN A 403 16.24 -6.07 52.98
N VAL A 404 16.59 -4.97 53.63
CA VAL A 404 17.97 -4.45 53.63
C VAL A 404 18.74 -5.04 54.80
N ASP A 405 19.80 -5.78 54.52
CA ASP A 405 20.76 -6.20 55.51
C ASP A 405 21.88 -5.14 55.65
N SER A 406 21.78 -4.32 56.69
CA SER A 406 22.72 -3.26 56.97
C SER A 406 24.04 -3.76 57.69
N ARG A 407 24.12 -5.06 58.01
CA ARG A 407 25.25 -5.64 58.72
C ARG A 407 26.37 -6.06 57.80
N ASP A 408 26.14 -6.11 56.48
CA ASP A 408 27.20 -6.41 55.52
C ASP A 408 28.05 -5.16 55.26
N ASN A 409 29.03 -4.97 56.11
CA ASN A 409 29.89 -3.79 56.17
C ASN A 409 30.99 -3.74 55.08
N ARG A 410 30.82 -4.45 53.95
CA ARG A 410 31.80 -4.47 52.86
C ARG A 410 31.97 -3.10 52.22
N GLN A 411 30.95 -2.28 52.26
CA GLN A 411 31.00 -0.91 51.74
C GLN A 411 30.28 0.03 52.73
N PRO A 412 30.96 1.05 53.30
CA PRO A 412 30.36 2.01 54.23
C PRO A 412 29.14 2.72 53.56
N GLY A 413 28.02 2.82 54.29
CA GLY A 413 26.80 3.49 53.80
C GLY A 413 25.99 2.69 52.81
N ARG A 414 26.27 1.37 52.61
CA ARG A 414 25.51 0.48 51.73
C ARG A 414 24.85 -0.66 52.51
N GLY A 415 23.66 -1.06 52.03
CA GLY A 415 22.95 -2.22 52.53
C GLY A 415 22.75 -3.25 51.43
N LEU A 416 22.94 -4.52 51.76
CA LEU A 416 22.67 -5.64 50.84
C LEU A 416 21.20 -5.95 50.85
N VAL A 417 20.59 -6.06 49.66
CA VAL A 417 19.18 -6.47 49.54
C VAL A 417 19.10 -8.00 49.49
N ARG A 418 18.16 -8.53 50.28
CA ARG A 418 17.78 -9.95 50.29
C ARG A 418 16.26 -10.03 49.96
N ALA A 419 15.93 -10.84 48.95
CA ALA A 419 14.55 -11.19 48.56
C ALA A 419 14.08 -12.49 49.22
#